data_286dfd65ca9fa8760d0ff4a73530f6d9
#
_entry.id   286dfd65ca9fa8760d0ff4a73530f6d9
#
_cell.length_a   1.000
_cell.length_b   1.000
_cell.length_c   1.000
_cell.angle_alpha   90.00
_cell.angle_beta   90.00
_cell.angle_gamma   90.00
#
_symmetry.space_group_name_H-M   'P 1'
#
loop_
_entity.id
_entity.type
_entity.pdbx_description
1 polymer ?
#
loop_
_entity_poly.entity_id
_entity_poly.type
_entity_poly.pdbx_seq_one_letter_code
_entity_poly.pdbx_strand_id
1 'polypeptide(L)'
;MRALSLHRDHAVDAASGLAFDEAMAQLAGLPELPQAHLRLYDYADHAVLVGRYQRLEDEVDLAMAIALGVTVNRRPTGGGAILMGADQLGVALAVPAGTFPTPRQGMSRFAQGVIAALASLGVKAEMRGKNDIEVAGKKIAGVGFCTSGDGLLFHASILADLDTDLLLSLLRIPLAKLAAHGTGAVEDRITTLAELGAGRAELEAALVASFCSQLGLGVVDGEGRDCLERRASVLAEQRYSSEAWLFAQGAAAAGELAVEVRSSQGTLRIIAATQGDVIKSAVVAGDFNEVTPELRSLEEALRWSVLEPGALGRVLAAAPGVSGLAAPEELAAALCDAHFGRMALAGPRRIGSCYIPEEITL
;
A
#
# COMPACT_ATOMS: atom_id res chain seq x y z
N MET A 1 -9.01 29.89 -1.05
CA MET A 1 -7.84 30.79 -1.26
C MET A 1 -6.88 30.12 -2.24
N ARG A 2 -6.38 30.87 -3.23
CA ARG A 2 -5.48 30.29 -4.27
C ARG A 2 -4.02 30.24 -3.75
N ALA A 3 -3.75 29.30 -2.86
CA ALA A 3 -2.45 29.11 -2.21
C ALA A 3 -2.23 27.63 -1.91
N LEU A 4 -0.95 27.25 -1.67
CA LEU A 4 -0.54 25.99 -1.11
C LEU A 4 -0.18 26.21 0.36
N SER A 5 -0.91 25.57 1.26
CA SER A 5 -0.57 25.58 2.69
C SER A 5 0.51 24.54 2.98
N LEU A 6 1.58 25.00 3.60
CA LEU A 6 2.69 24.14 4.01
C LEU A 6 2.58 23.78 5.48
N HIS A 7 2.60 22.50 5.78
CA HIS A 7 2.64 21.95 7.14
C HIS A 7 3.96 21.20 7.34
N ARG A 8 4.63 21.46 8.45
CA ARG A 8 5.84 20.74 8.86
C ARG A 8 5.59 20.12 10.21
N ASP A 9 5.81 18.82 10.30
CA ASP A 9 5.61 18.08 11.54
C ASP A 9 6.79 17.12 11.76
N HIS A 10 7.29 17.10 12.98
CA HIS A 10 8.37 16.20 13.38
C HIS A 10 7.90 15.31 14.51
N ALA A 11 8.44 14.10 14.54
CA ALA A 11 8.21 13.13 15.59
C ALA A 11 6.71 12.89 15.88
N VAL A 12 5.91 12.70 14.82
CA VAL A 12 4.48 12.42 14.97
C VAL A 12 4.25 10.91 15.19
N ASP A 13 3.17 10.55 15.89
CA ASP A 13 2.74 9.17 15.92
C ASP A 13 2.03 8.76 14.61
N ALA A 14 2.10 7.46 14.27
CA ALA A 14 1.59 6.97 12.98
C ALA A 14 0.08 7.21 12.80
N ALA A 15 -0.74 7.02 13.83
CA ALA A 15 -2.19 7.18 13.74
C ALA A 15 -2.58 8.62 13.49
N SER A 16 -2.03 9.56 14.27
CA SER A 16 -2.26 11.01 14.11
C SER A 16 -1.70 11.50 12.76
N GLY A 17 -0.53 11.00 12.35
CA GLY A 17 0.10 11.36 11.08
C GLY A 17 -0.79 11.00 9.89
N LEU A 18 -1.24 9.75 9.82
CA LEU A 18 -2.13 9.28 8.75
C LEU A 18 -3.49 9.98 8.77
N ALA A 19 -4.02 10.25 9.98
CA ALA A 19 -5.28 10.97 10.15
C ALA A 19 -5.21 12.40 9.62
N PHE A 20 -4.10 13.11 9.87
CA PHE A 20 -3.91 14.47 9.39
C PHE A 20 -3.82 14.51 7.85
N ASP A 21 -3.08 13.58 7.25
CA ASP A 21 -2.97 13.48 5.80
C ASP A 21 -4.34 13.20 5.14
N GLU A 22 -5.14 12.32 5.73
CA GLU A 22 -6.49 12.06 5.23
C GLU A 22 -7.43 13.27 5.45
N ALA A 23 -7.30 13.98 6.57
CA ALA A 23 -8.05 15.20 6.83
C ALA A 23 -7.77 16.28 5.77
N MET A 24 -6.51 16.44 5.35
CA MET A 24 -6.16 17.35 4.25
C MET A 24 -6.94 17.03 2.97
N ALA A 25 -7.07 15.75 2.61
CA ALA A 25 -7.83 15.34 1.43
C ALA A 25 -9.33 15.55 1.60
N GLN A 26 -9.90 15.15 2.75
CA GLN A 26 -11.34 15.26 2.99
C GLN A 26 -11.84 16.70 2.99
N LEU A 27 -11.00 17.63 3.38
CA LEU A 27 -11.32 19.05 3.43
C LEU A 27 -10.78 19.84 2.23
N ALA A 28 -10.10 19.17 1.29
CA ALA A 28 -9.60 19.80 0.09
C ALA A 28 -10.75 20.38 -0.76
N GLY A 29 -10.59 21.62 -1.20
CA GLY A 29 -11.59 22.29 -2.02
C GLY A 29 -12.64 23.08 -1.24
N LEU A 30 -12.64 23.05 0.10
CA LEU A 30 -13.45 23.97 0.89
C LEU A 30 -13.05 25.43 0.60
N PRO A 31 -14.00 26.34 0.31
CA PRO A 31 -13.70 27.70 -0.12
C PRO A 31 -12.87 28.52 0.88
N GLU A 32 -13.03 28.23 2.17
CA GLU A 32 -12.32 28.87 3.26
C GLU A 32 -10.89 28.37 3.45
N LEU A 33 -10.54 27.24 2.86
CA LEU A 33 -9.20 26.63 2.98
C LEU A 33 -8.33 26.93 1.74
N PRO A 34 -7.00 26.81 1.87
CA PRO A 34 -6.07 26.82 0.76
C PRO A 34 -6.41 25.78 -0.30
N GLN A 35 -6.09 26.08 -1.57
CA GLN A 35 -6.40 25.19 -2.70
C GLN A 35 -5.64 23.86 -2.66
N ALA A 36 -4.47 23.86 -2.03
CA ALA A 36 -3.65 22.68 -1.84
C ALA A 36 -3.00 22.67 -0.45
N HIS A 37 -2.73 21.50 0.08
CA HIS A 37 -1.99 21.30 1.32
C HIS A 37 -0.79 20.38 1.04
N LEU A 38 0.40 20.86 1.36
CA LEU A 38 1.64 20.08 1.35
C LEU A 38 2.10 19.87 2.78
N ARG A 39 2.37 18.63 3.14
CA ARG A 39 2.93 18.28 4.44
C ARG A 39 4.24 17.54 4.28
N LEU A 40 5.25 17.95 5.07
CA LEU A 40 6.54 17.29 5.20
C LEU A 40 6.67 16.85 6.66
N TYR A 41 6.95 15.56 6.88
CA TYR A 41 6.92 14.99 8.22
C TYR A 41 7.85 13.79 8.41
N ASP A 42 8.08 13.45 9.67
CA ASP A 42 8.65 12.17 10.10
C ASP A 42 7.89 11.62 11.30
N TYR A 43 8.15 10.35 11.63
CA TYR A 43 7.56 9.72 12.80
C TYR A 43 8.52 9.71 13.99
N ALA A 44 7.95 9.76 15.21
CA ALA A 44 8.72 9.69 16.45
C ALA A 44 9.41 8.32 16.59
N ASP A 45 8.65 7.25 16.32
CA ASP A 45 9.09 5.88 16.45
C ASP A 45 8.91 5.15 15.11
N HIS A 46 9.60 4.03 14.96
CA HIS A 46 9.39 3.17 13.81
C HIS A 46 7.95 2.63 13.77
N ALA A 47 7.37 2.67 12.58
CA ALA A 47 6.05 2.15 12.30
C ALA A 47 6.04 1.38 10.98
N VAL A 48 5.46 0.18 10.98
CA VAL A 48 5.14 -0.52 9.73
C VAL A 48 3.78 -0.03 9.24
N LEU A 49 3.73 0.47 8.01
CA LEU A 49 2.51 0.91 7.36
C LEU A 49 2.16 -0.04 6.22
N VAL A 50 1.11 -0.84 6.40
CA VAL A 50 0.57 -1.65 5.30
C VAL A 50 -0.28 -0.79 4.38
N GLY A 51 -0.28 -1.11 3.09
CA GLY A 51 -1.15 -0.48 2.11
C GLY A 51 -2.63 -0.81 2.37
N ARG A 52 -3.51 0.07 1.90
CA ARG A 52 -4.96 -0.03 2.10
C ARG A 52 -5.53 -1.42 1.78
N TYR A 53 -5.02 -2.07 0.74
CA TYR A 53 -5.57 -3.30 0.18
C TYR A 53 -4.76 -4.55 0.52
N GLN A 54 -3.70 -4.40 1.32
CA GLN A 54 -2.91 -5.51 1.80
C GLN A 54 -3.58 -6.19 2.99
N ARG A 55 -3.35 -7.47 3.11
CA ARG A 55 -3.73 -8.26 4.29
C ARG A 55 -2.58 -8.22 5.29
N LEU A 56 -2.87 -7.74 6.50
CA LEU A 56 -1.85 -7.42 7.50
C LEU A 56 -0.97 -8.61 7.83
N GLU A 57 -1.57 -9.75 8.13
CA GLU A 57 -0.89 -10.95 8.59
C GLU A 57 -0.01 -11.60 7.52
N ASP A 58 -0.26 -11.27 6.26
CA ASP A 58 0.55 -11.76 5.14
C ASP A 58 1.80 -10.89 4.90
N GLU A 59 1.78 -9.65 5.33
CA GLU A 59 2.82 -8.68 5.05
C GLU A 59 3.75 -8.42 6.23
N VAL A 60 3.26 -8.62 7.47
CA VAL A 60 3.97 -8.21 8.69
C VAL A 60 4.12 -9.37 9.67
N ASP A 61 5.29 -9.52 10.24
CA ASP A 61 5.49 -10.35 11.42
C ASP A 61 5.03 -9.59 12.67
N LEU A 62 3.76 -9.81 13.04
CA LEU A 62 3.14 -9.13 14.17
C LEU A 62 3.79 -9.48 15.51
N ALA A 63 4.29 -10.72 15.66
CA ALA A 63 4.97 -11.13 16.88
C ALA A 63 6.29 -10.38 17.02
N MET A 64 7.05 -10.24 15.94
CA MET A 64 8.28 -9.47 15.92
C MET A 64 8.01 -7.98 16.14
N ALA A 65 6.99 -7.40 15.50
CA ALA A 65 6.63 -6.01 15.71
C ALA A 65 6.31 -5.71 17.19
N ILE A 66 5.54 -6.57 17.84
CA ILE A 66 5.26 -6.47 19.29
C ILE A 66 6.55 -6.58 20.12
N ALA A 67 7.41 -7.56 19.81
CA ALA A 67 8.65 -7.79 20.55
C ALA A 67 9.64 -6.61 20.45
N LEU A 68 9.66 -5.92 19.31
CA LEU A 68 10.51 -4.77 19.06
C LEU A 68 9.85 -3.41 19.41
N GLY A 69 8.59 -3.42 19.87
CA GLY A 69 7.85 -2.19 20.18
C GLY A 69 7.53 -1.33 18.95
N VAL A 70 7.51 -1.95 17.75
CA VAL A 70 7.23 -1.24 16.51
C VAL A 70 5.72 -1.16 16.28
N THR A 71 5.23 0.05 16.08
CA THR A 71 3.80 0.27 15.77
C THR A 71 3.45 -0.26 14.38
N VAL A 72 2.27 -0.84 14.26
CA VAL A 72 1.74 -1.28 12.96
C VAL A 72 0.45 -0.52 12.66
N ASN A 73 0.34 0.05 11.46
CA ASN A 73 -0.87 0.74 11.04
C ASN A 73 -1.15 0.51 9.54
N ARG A 74 -2.35 0.88 9.12
CA ARG A 74 -2.79 0.81 7.73
C ARG A 74 -2.95 2.22 7.16
N ARG A 75 -2.21 2.54 6.10
CA ARG A 75 -2.37 3.84 5.44
C ARG A 75 -3.58 3.85 4.49
N PRO A 76 -4.15 5.03 4.18
CA PRO A 76 -5.31 5.16 3.30
C PRO A 76 -4.97 4.95 1.83
N THR A 77 -3.70 5.08 1.45
CA THR A 77 -3.19 4.85 0.10
C THR A 77 -2.85 3.38 -0.13
N GLY A 78 -2.89 2.92 -1.37
CA GLY A 78 -2.47 1.56 -1.74
C GLY A 78 -0.95 1.38 -1.76
N GLY A 79 -0.48 0.33 -2.44
CA GLY A 79 0.92 -0.06 -2.51
C GLY A 79 1.33 -1.07 -1.44
N GLY A 80 2.62 -1.48 -1.45
CA GLY A 80 3.21 -2.45 -0.53
C GLY A 80 3.46 -1.92 0.87
N ALA A 81 3.76 -2.82 1.82
CA ALA A 81 4.13 -2.45 3.19
C ALA A 81 5.48 -1.71 3.22
N ILE A 82 5.60 -0.73 4.10
CA ILE A 82 6.80 0.09 4.29
C ILE A 82 7.13 0.24 5.77
N LEU A 83 8.40 0.48 6.05
CA LEU A 83 8.86 0.97 7.35
C LEU A 83 9.01 2.49 7.28
N MET A 84 8.45 3.20 8.26
CA MET A 84 8.57 4.63 8.46
C MET A 84 9.10 4.91 9.86
N GLY A 85 9.86 5.99 10.01
CA GLY A 85 10.44 6.45 11.27
C GLY A 85 11.01 7.85 11.13
N ALA A 86 11.96 8.21 11.99
CA ALA A 86 12.72 9.46 11.89
C ALA A 86 13.63 9.51 10.65
N ASP A 87 14.01 8.34 10.15
CA ASP A 87 14.95 8.15 9.03
C ASP A 87 14.28 8.24 7.65
N GLN A 88 12.97 8.45 7.60
CA GLN A 88 12.25 8.65 6.36
C GLN A 88 11.55 10.02 6.36
N LEU A 89 11.59 10.67 5.19
CA LEU A 89 10.82 11.89 4.97
C LEU A 89 9.48 11.53 4.35
N GLY A 90 8.40 11.73 5.12
CA GLY A 90 7.04 11.67 4.63
C GLY A 90 6.69 12.94 3.86
N VAL A 91 6.10 12.78 2.68
CA VAL A 91 5.56 13.87 1.87
C VAL A 91 4.11 13.56 1.55
N ALA A 92 3.20 14.43 1.97
CA ALA A 92 1.79 14.33 1.63
C ALA A 92 1.33 15.59 0.88
N LEU A 93 0.67 15.41 -0.26
CA LEU A 93 0.04 16.49 -1.01
C LEU A 93 -1.45 16.19 -1.15
N ALA A 94 -2.29 17.11 -0.69
CA ALA A 94 -3.73 17.04 -0.86
C ALA A 94 -4.24 18.18 -1.75
N VAL A 95 -5.11 17.83 -2.71
CA VAL A 95 -5.73 18.77 -3.66
C VAL A 95 -7.18 18.37 -3.92
N PRO A 96 -8.06 19.27 -4.39
CA PRO A 96 -9.40 18.90 -4.83
C PRO A 96 -9.40 17.83 -5.92
N ALA A 97 -10.36 16.92 -5.91
CA ALA A 97 -10.45 15.79 -6.84
C ALA A 97 -10.40 16.18 -8.33
N GLY A 98 -10.93 17.36 -8.68
CA GLY A 98 -10.90 17.88 -10.05
C GLY A 98 -9.59 18.56 -10.48
N THR A 99 -8.55 18.59 -9.63
CA THR A 99 -7.28 19.26 -9.96
C THR A 99 -6.55 18.57 -11.11
N PHE A 100 -6.67 17.26 -11.23
CA PHE A 100 -6.09 16.45 -12.31
C PHE A 100 -7.18 15.70 -13.07
N PRO A 101 -7.01 15.45 -14.38
CA PRO A 101 -7.99 14.71 -15.18
C PRO A 101 -8.30 13.31 -14.64
N THR A 102 -7.29 12.63 -14.08
CA THR A 102 -7.44 11.34 -13.38
C THR A 102 -6.50 11.26 -12.17
N PRO A 103 -6.85 10.49 -11.12
CA PRO A 103 -5.95 10.29 -9.98
C PRO A 103 -4.57 9.74 -10.38
N ARG A 104 -4.49 8.86 -11.37
CA ARG A 104 -3.24 8.30 -11.88
C ARG A 104 -2.35 9.36 -12.55
N GLN A 105 -2.95 10.29 -13.31
CA GLN A 105 -2.20 11.44 -13.86
C GLN A 105 -1.73 12.37 -12.75
N GLY A 106 -2.56 12.57 -11.71
CA GLY A 106 -2.17 13.29 -10.50
C GLY A 106 -0.96 12.65 -9.82
N MET A 107 -0.95 11.32 -9.65
CA MET A 107 0.19 10.61 -9.07
C MET A 107 1.46 10.77 -9.92
N SER A 108 1.35 10.68 -11.24
CA SER A 108 2.49 10.91 -12.13
C SER A 108 3.04 12.33 -11.99
N ARG A 109 2.17 13.33 -11.87
CA ARG A 109 2.58 14.72 -11.61
C ARG A 109 3.22 14.89 -10.24
N PHE A 110 2.65 14.29 -9.21
CA PHE A 110 3.24 14.28 -7.87
C PHE A 110 4.65 13.66 -7.87
N ALA A 111 4.81 12.48 -8.48
CA ALA A 111 6.13 11.84 -8.61
C ALA A 111 7.14 12.74 -9.35
N GLN A 112 6.71 13.41 -10.43
CA GLN A 112 7.56 14.38 -11.13
C GLN A 112 7.97 15.55 -10.24
N GLY A 113 7.10 16.00 -9.33
CA GLY A 113 7.43 17.03 -8.34
C GLY A 113 8.55 16.58 -7.40
N VAL A 114 8.49 15.34 -6.92
CA VAL A 114 9.55 14.74 -6.09
C VAL A 114 10.85 14.57 -6.90
N ILE A 115 10.76 14.06 -8.12
CA ILE A 115 11.92 13.90 -9.02
C ILE A 115 12.61 15.24 -9.33
N ALA A 116 11.83 16.29 -9.59
CA ALA A 116 12.37 17.63 -9.85
C ALA A 116 13.08 18.20 -8.61
N ALA A 117 12.54 17.95 -7.41
CA ALA A 117 13.19 18.35 -6.17
C ALA A 117 14.52 17.62 -5.98
N LEU A 118 14.58 16.31 -6.19
CA LEU A 118 15.80 15.52 -6.15
C LEU A 118 16.82 15.99 -7.20
N ALA A 119 16.35 16.29 -8.41
CA ALA A 119 17.22 16.78 -9.49
C ALA A 119 17.89 18.13 -9.16
N SER A 120 17.23 19.01 -8.42
CA SER A 120 17.82 20.29 -7.97
C SER A 120 18.99 20.11 -7.00
N LEU A 121 19.06 18.95 -6.33
CA LEU A 121 20.18 18.53 -5.49
C LEU A 121 21.24 17.69 -6.26
N GLY A 122 21.11 17.60 -7.58
CA GLY A 122 22.03 16.80 -8.41
C GLY A 122 21.72 15.30 -8.45
N VAL A 123 20.64 14.85 -7.81
CA VAL A 123 20.21 13.46 -7.77
C VAL A 123 19.32 13.16 -8.98
N LYS A 124 19.81 12.32 -9.91
CA LYS A 124 19.07 11.92 -11.11
C LYS A 124 18.16 10.74 -10.80
N ALA A 125 16.92 11.05 -10.50
CA ALA A 125 15.89 10.05 -10.21
C ALA A 125 14.91 9.89 -11.38
N GLU A 126 14.30 8.71 -11.49
CA GLU A 126 13.26 8.42 -12.48
C GLU A 126 12.14 7.58 -11.84
N MET A 127 10.94 7.67 -12.40
CA MET A 127 9.84 6.81 -11.96
C MET A 127 9.96 5.44 -12.63
N ARG A 128 9.93 4.38 -11.83
CA ARG A 128 9.96 2.98 -12.27
C ARG A 128 8.71 2.23 -11.83
N GLY A 129 8.25 1.36 -12.72
CA GLY A 129 7.03 0.59 -12.45
C GLY A 129 5.83 1.50 -12.23
N LYS A 130 5.11 1.28 -11.13
CA LYS A 130 3.85 1.99 -10.85
C LYS A 130 3.97 3.04 -9.75
N ASN A 131 4.91 2.85 -8.82
CA ASN A 131 4.95 3.58 -7.56
C ASN A 131 6.35 3.76 -6.97
N ASP A 132 7.41 3.41 -7.69
CA ASP A 132 8.78 3.59 -7.20
C ASP A 132 9.48 4.73 -7.92
N ILE A 133 10.23 5.52 -7.17
CA ILE A 133 11.20 6.48 -7.69
C ILE A 133 12.58 5.88 -7.42
N GLU A 134 13.37 5.76 -8.47
CA GLU A 134 14.69 5.10 -8.43
C GLU A 134 15.82 6.03 -8.87
N VAL A 135 17.00 5.80 -8.31
CA VAL A 135 18.28 6.40 -8.69
C VAL A 135 19.22 5.28 -9.09
N ALA A 136 19.68 5.28 -10.34
CA ALA A 136 20.56 4.23 -10.87
C ALA A 136 20.04 2.79 -10.65
N GLY A 137 18.72 2.60 -10.72
CA GLY A 137 18.08 1.30 -10.54
C GLY A 137 17.82 0.90 -9.08
N LYS A 138 18.13 1.79 -8.11
CA LYS A 138 17.84 1.59 -6.68
C LYS A 138 16.72 2.51 -6.23
N LYS A 139 15.77 1.98 -5.48
CA LYS A 139 14.63 2.73 -4.95
C LYS A 139 15.08 3.73 -3.90
N ILE A 140 14.69 5.00 -4.07
CA ILE A 140 14.87 6.08 -3.10
C ILE A 140 13.54 6.51 -2.48
N ALA A 141 12.42 6.31 -3.18
CA ALA A 141 11.11 6.65 -2.65
C ALA A 141 10.02 5.73 -3.20
N GLY A 142 8.98 5.54 -2.40
CA GLY A 142 7.71 4.97 -2.84
C GLY A 142 6.63 6.04 -2.88
N VAL A 143 5.76 6.02 -3.91
CA VAL A 143 4.62 6.93 -4.02
C VAL A 143 3.30 6.17 -4.03
N GLY A 144 2.25 6.79 -3.54
CA GLY A 144 0.90 6.24 -3.53
C GLY A 144 -0.14 7.33 -3.54
N PHE A 145 -1.39 6.97 -3.83
CA PHE A 145 -2.49 7.91 -3.80
C PHE A 145 -3.79 7.27 -3.31
N CYS A 146 -4.72 8.10 -2.88
CA CYS A 146 -6.11 7.71 -2.70
C CYS A 146 -7.05 8.92 -2.88
N THR A 147 -8.32 8.62 -3.06
CA THR A 147 -9.39 9.62 -2.97
C THR A 147 -10.01 9.51 -1.58
N SER A 148 -10.22 10.63 -0.90
CA SER A 148 -10.95 10.70 0.37
C SER A 148 -11.78 11.98 0.43
N GLY A 149 -13.08 11.84 0.66
CA GLY A 149 -14.02 12.95 0.49
C GLY A 149 -13.96 13.51 -0.93
N ASP A 150 -13.88 14.83 -1.05
CA ASP A 150 -13.81 15.54 -2.34
C ASP A 150 -12.36 15.83 -2.77
N GLY A 151 -11.37 15.17 -2.17
CA GLY A 151 -9.96 15.39 -2.43
C GLY A 151 -9.19 14.17 -2.88
N LEU A 152 -8.04 14.46 -3.48
CA LEU A 152 -6.98 13.51 -3.80
C LEU A 152 -5.83 13.69 -2.80
N LEU A 153 -5.38 12.59 -2.23
CA LEU A 153 -4.19 12.52 -1.39
C LEU A 153 -3.10 11.75 -2.13
N PHE A 154 -1.93 12.33 -2.19
CA PHE A 154 -0.71 11.70 -2.69
C PHE A 154 0.30 11.60 -1.56
N HIS A 155 0.91 10.43 -1.41
CA HIS A 155 1.96 10.16 -0.45
C HIS A 155 3.27 9.82 -1.14
N ALA A 156 4.39 10.26 -0.57
CA ALA A 156 5.70 9.68 -0.81
C ALA A 156 6.40 9.40 0.53
N SER A 157 7.12 8.28 0.58
CA SER A 157 8.10 7.99 1.62
C SER A 157 9.47 8.03 0.97
N ILE A 158 10.28 9.05 1.32
CA ILE A 158 11.63 9.22 0.79
C ILE A 158 12.61 8.69 1.84
N LEU A 159 13.51 7.81 1.41
CA LEU A 159 14.50 7.18 2.27
C LEU A 159 15.64 8.20 2.52
N ALA A 160 15.57 8.91 3.66
CA ALA A 160 16.70 9.73 4.10
C ALA A 160 17.82 8.84 4.64
N ASP A 161 17.45 7.83 5.42
CA ASP A 161 18.24 6.66 5.80
C ASP A 161 17.29 5.47 5.96
N LEU A 162 17.81 4.25 6.23
CA LEU A 162 16.97 3.07 6.43
C LEU A 162 17.72 1.99 7.21
N ASP A 163 17.11 1.51 8.31
CA ASP A 163 17.50 0.30 9.00
C ASP A 163 16.94 -0.91 8.24
N THR A 164 17.78 -1.51 7.37
CA THR A 164 17.40 -2.67 6.54
C THR A 164 17.22 -3.94 7.36
N ASP A 165 17.95 -4.11 8.45
CA ASP A 165 17.81 -5.28 9.33
C ASP A 165 16.46 -5.24 10.06
N LEU A 166 16.08 -4.08 10.56
CA LEU A 166 14.75 -3.87 11.13
C LEU A 166 13.64 -4.10 10.11
N LEU A 167 13.77 -3.55 8.90
CA LEU A 167 12.82 -3.76 7.81
C LEU A 167 12.62 -5.25 7.51
N LEU A 168 13.73 -6.00 7.34
CA LEU A 168 13.71 -7.43 7.03
C LEU A 168 13.17 -8.28 8.16
N SER A 169 13.33 -7.86 9.41
CA SER A 169 12.79 -8.56 10.58
C SER A 169 11.27 -8.41 10.70
N LEU A 170 10.71 -7.32 10.18
CA LEU A 170 9.31 -6.96 10.33
C LEU A 170 8.44 -7.35 9.14
N LEU A 171 8.99 -7.29 7.90
CA LEU A 171 8.21 -7.55 6.70
C LEU A 171 8.37 -9.00 6.21
N ARG A 172 7.25 -9.63 5.93
CA ARG A 172 7.20 -10.96 5.31
C ARG A 172 7.46 -10.83 3.81
N ILE A 173 8.73 -10.89 3.43
CA ILE A 173 9.11 -10.85 2.02
C ILE A 173 8.86 -12.24 1.41
N PRO A 174 8.09 -12.37 0.31
CA PRO A 174 7.83 -13.65 -0.32
C PRO A 174 9.11 -14.42 -0.64
N LEU A 175 9.17 -15.69 -0.25
CA LEU A 175 10.33 -16.57 -0.47
C LEU A 175 10.79 -16.60 -1.93
N ALA A 176 9.85 -16.46 -2.88
CA ALA A 176 10.16 -16.37 -4.30
C ALA A 176 11.00 -15.13 -4.66
N LYS A 177 10.83 -14.01 -3.94
CA LYS A 177 11.67 -12.81 -4.10
C LYS A 177 13.04 -12.98 -3.46
N LEU A 178 13.11 -13.68 -2.32
CA LEU A 178 14.36 -13.99 -1.62
C LEU A 178 15.17 -15.06 -2.36
N ALA A 179 14.52 -16.12 -2.87
CA ALA A 179 15.17 -17.21 -3.59
C ALA A 179 15.78 -16.77 -4.93
N ALA A 180 15.17 -15.79 -5.60
CA ALA A 180 15.67 -15.27 -6.87
C ALA A 180 16.92 -14.39 -6.71
N HIS A 181 17.15 -13.78 -5.53
CA HIS A 181 18.15 -12.70 -5.37
C HIS A 181 18.96 -12.72 -4.06
N GLY A 182 18.64 -13.58 -3.08
CA GLY A 182 19.27 -13.61 -1.74
C GLY A 182 18.84 -12.43 -0.83
N THR A 183 19.28 -12.45 0.43
CA THR A 183 18.98 -11.36 1.41
C THR A 183 19.72 -10.05 1.09
N GLY A 184 20.92 -10.11 0.54
CA GLY A 184 21.66 -8.93 0.03
C GLY A 184 20.95 -8.20 -1.13
N ALA A 185 19.92 -8.82 -1.71
CA ALA A 185 19.15 -8.22 -2.81
C ALA A 185 18.25 -7.05 -2.38
N VAL A 186 17.93 -6.88 -1.10
CA VAL A 186 17.15 -5.72 -0.63
C VAL A 186 18.04 -4.49 -0.56
N GLU A 187 19.22 -4.61 0.05
CA GLU A 187 20.22 -3.52 0.14
C GLU A 187 20.71 -3.08 -1.24
N ASP A 188 20.87 -4.04 -2.18
CA ASP A 188 21.24 -3.72 -3.57
C ASP A 188 20.14 -2.99 -4.35
N ARG A 189 18.90 -3.00 -3.86
CA ARG A 189 17.72 -2.41 -4.52
C ARG A 189 17.25 -1.10 -3.94
N ILE A 190 17.85 -0.64 -2.85
CA ILE A 190 17.50 0.61 -2.16
C ILE A 190 18.71 1.54 -2.18
N THR A 191 18.45 2.83 -2.13
CA THR A 191 19.44 3.87 -1.83
C THR A 191 18.79 4.93 -0.96
N THR A 192 19.61 5.68 -0.23
CA THR A 192 19.15 6.71 0.70
C THR A 192 19.74 8.07 0.34
N LEU A 193 19.16 9.15 0.86
CA LEU A 193 19.76 10.49 0.71
C LEU A 193 21.16 10.54 1.31
N ALA A 194 21.36 9.85 2.44
CA ALA A 194 22.67 9.78 3.10
C ALA A 194 23.75 9.16 2.19
N GLU A 195 23.45 8.05 1.52
CA GLU A 195 24.36 7.43 0.55
C GLU A 195 24.65 8.32 -0.66
N LEU A 196 23.70 9.14 -1.07
CA LEU A 196 23.83 10.07 -2.20
C LEU A 196 24.47 11.40 -1.82
N GLY A 197 24.74 11.64 -0.53
CA GLY A 197 25.28 12.89 -0.01
C GLY A 197 24.31 14.08 -0.16
N ALA A 198 22.99 13.81 -0.25
CA ALA A 198 21.95 14.82 -0.38
C ALA A 198 21.34 15.14 0.98
N GLY A 199 21.25 16.44 1.31
CA GLY A 199 20.70 16.88 2.59
C GLY A 199 19.18 16.84 2.63
N ARG A 200 18.62 16.39 3.76
CA ARG A 200 17.16 16.36 3.99
C ARG A 200 16.54 17.76 3.96
N ALA A 201 17.16 18.74 4.65
CA ALA A 201 16.62 20.10 4.72
C ALA A 201 16.59 20.80 3.35
N GLU A 202 17.63 20.57 2.53
CA GLU A 202 17.69 21.06 1.16
C GLU A 202 16.62 20.42 0.30
N LEU A 203 16.37 19.12 0.48
CA LEU A 203 15.29 18.42 -0.23
C LEU A 203 13.91 18.95 0.17
N GLU A 204 13.66 19.18 1.45
CA GLU A 204 12.40 19.75 1.93
C GLU A 204 12.13 21.12 1.28
N ALA A 205 13.13 22.01 1.23
CA ALA A 205 13.00 23.29 0.54
C ALA A 205 12.75 23.13 -0.96
N ALA A 206 13.43 22.21 -1.60
CA ALA A 206 13.26 21.89 -3.02
C ALA A 206 11.88 21.31 -3.35
N LEU A 207 11.32 20.45 -2.47
CA LEU A 207 9.96 19.92 -2.60
C LEU A 207 8.92 21.03 -2.57
N VAL A 208 9.02 21.96 -1.62
CA VAL A 208 8.12 23.12 -1.55
C VAL A 208 8.18 23.95 -2.83
N ALA A 209 9.38 24.30 -3.29
CA ALA A 209 9.57 25.06 -4.53
C ALA A 209 9.01 24.33 -5.75
N SER A 210 9.25 23.03 -5.85
CA SER A 210 8.79 22.18 -6.94
C SER A 210 7.26 22.12 -7.01
N PHE A 211 6.57 21.85 -5.90
CA PHE A 211 5.12 21.76 -5.87
C PHE A 211 4.44 23.12 -6.06
N CYS A 212 5.00 24.21 -5.52
CA CYS A 212 4.52 25.57 -5.79
C CYS A 212 4.59 25.89 -7.29
N SER A 213 5.72 25.60 -7.93
CA SER A 213 5.91 25.79 -9.37
C SER A 213 4.93 24.94 -10.20
N GLN A 214 4.79 23.67 -9.85
CA GLN A 214 3.96 22.72 -10.58
C GLN A 214 2.48 23.06 -10.53
N LEU A 215 2.00 23.54 -9.37
CA LEU A 215 0.59 23.93 -9.17
C LEU A 215 0.31 25.38 -9.52
N GLY A 216 1.34 26.20 -9.74
CA GLY A 216 1.19 27.64 -9.99
C GLY A 216 0.62 28.37 -8.76
N LEU A 217 1.01 27.93 -7.54
CA LEU A 217 0.51 28.46 -6.28
C LEU A 217 1.64 29.10 -5.47
N GLY A 218 1.32 30.16 -4.75
CA GLY A 218 2.18 30.70 -3.70
C GLY A 218 2.05 29.88 -2.42
N VAL A 219 3.13 29.81 -1.62
CA VAL A 219 3.12 29.13 -0.33
C VAL A 219 2.58 30.04 0.77
N VAL A 220 1.77 29.47 1.68
CA VAL A 220 1.38 30.05 2.96
C VAL A 220 1.70 29.02 4.04
N ASP A 221 2.10 29.46 5.22
CA ASP A 221 2.55 28.54 6.27
C ASP A 221 1.40 28.21 7.24
N GLY A 222 1.07 26.93 7.35
CA GLY A 222 0.10 26.40 8.33
C GLY A 222 -1.34 26.88 8.18
N GLU A 223 -1.71 27.56 7.11
CA GLU A 223 -3.07 28.07 6.93
C GLU A 223 -4.09 26.94 6.92
N GLY A 224 -5.17 27.08 7.71
CA GLY A 224 -6.23 26.08 7.85
C GLY A 224 -5.89 24.92 8.80
N ARG A 225 -4.74 24.93 9.47
CA ARG A 225 -4.26 23.85 10.35
C ARG A 225 -5.26 23.46 11.43
N ASP A 226 -5.87 24.40 12.13
CA ASP A 226 -6.84 24.12 13.20
C ASP A 226 -8.06 23.33 12.71
N CYS A 227 -8.49 23.60 11.47
CA CYS A 227 -9.59 22.86 10.86
C CYS A 227 -9.18 21.42 10.54
N LEU A 228 -7.98 21.24 9.98
CA LEU A 228 -7.40 19.93 9.68
C LEU A 228 -7.19 19.12 10.95
N GLU A 229 -6.65 19.70 12.03
CA GLU A 229 -6.41 19.02 13.31
C GLU A 229 -7.70 18.53 13.96
N ARG A 230 -8.77 19.34 13.96
CA ARG A 230 -10.08 18.87 14.44
C ARG A 230 -10.60 17.66 13.66
N ARG A 231 -10.45 17.68 12.33
CA ARG A 231 -10.87 16.53 11.50
C ARG A 231 -9.95 15.33 11.71
N ALA A 232 -8.66 15.55 11.80
CA ALA A 232 -7.66 14.53 12.04
C ALA A 232 -7.89 13.80 13.38
N SER A 233 -8.22 14.54 14.45
CA SER A 233 -8.52 13.93 15.76
C SER A 233 -9.68 12.92 15.67
N VAL A 234 -10.74 13.25 14.94
CA VAL A 234 -11.86 12.33 14.71
C VAL A 234 -11.43 11.11 13.91
N LEU A 235 -10.62 11.29 12.87
CA LEU A 235 -10.11 10.19 12.05
C LEU A 235 -9.14 9.29 12.83
N ALA A 236 -8.26 9.88 13.64
CA ALA A 236 -7.34 9.13 14.48
C ALA A 236 -8.11 8.20 15.44
N GLU A 237 -9.12 8.71 16.13
CA GLU A 237 -9.93 7.93 17.06
C GLU A 237 -10.78 6.86 16.34
N GLN A 238 -11.55 7.25 15.31
CA GLN A 238 -12.56 6.38 14.71
C GLN A 238 -11.99 5.39 13.68
N ARG A 239 -10.82 5.67 13.14
CA ARG A 239 -10.22 4.87 12.08
C ARG A 239 -8.84 4.34 12.45
N TYR A 240 -7.84 5.23 12.58
CA TYR A 240 -6.43 4.83 12.65
C TYR A 240 -6.01 4.19 13.97
N SER A 241 -6.82 4.33 15.04
CA SER A 241 -6.66 3.61 16.29
C SER A 241 -7.57 2.37 16.39
N SER A 242 -8.33 2.03 15.34
CA SER A 242 -9.28 0.92 15.39
C SER A 242 -8.71 -0.36 14.76
N GLU A 243 -8.92 -1.49 15.44
CA GLU A 243 -8.61 -2.82 14.88
C GLU A 243 -9.41 -3.10 13.61
N ALA A 244 -10.64 -2.61 13.50
CA ALA A 244 -11.47 -2.77 12.31
C ALA A 244 -10.82 -2.17 11.06
N TRP A 245 -10.09 -1.06 11.19
CA TRP A 245 -9.32 -0.50 10.09
C TRP A 245 -8.02 -1.24 9.86
N LEU A 246 -7.28 -1.57 10.91
CA LEU A 246 -6.01 -2.29 10.82
C LEU A 246 -6.19 -3.63 10.09
N PHE A 247 -7.24 -4.39 10.45
CA PHE A 247 -7.58 -5.69 9.86
C PHE A 247 -8.65 -5.62 8.76
N ALA A 248 -8.81 -4.47 8.10
CA ALA A 248 -9.89 -4.24 7.12
C ALA A 248 -9.97 -5.25 5.97
N GLN A 249 -8.86 -5.95 5.65
CA GLN A 249 -8.82 -6.99 4.61
C GLN A 249 -9.05 -8.42 5.18
N GLY A 250 -9.57 -8.49 6.39
CA GLY A 250 -9.92 -9.73 7.09
C GLY A 250 -8.71 -10.51 7.61
N ALA A 251 -8.95 -11.27 8.67
CA ALA A 251 -8.01 -12.28 9.16
C ALA A 251 -8.15 -13.57 8.36
N ALA A 252 -7.07 -14.37 8.27
CA ALA A 252 -7.14 -15.71 7.67
C ALA A 252 -8.07 -16.59 8.49
N ALA A 253 -9.18 -17.03 7.92
CA ALA A 253 -9.97 -18.10 8.52
C ALA A 253 -9.29 -19.45 8.28
N ALA A 254 -9.35 -20.34 9.27
CA ALA A 254 -8.85 -21.71 9.10
C ALA A 254 -9.61 -22.38 7.94
N GLY A 255 -8.87 -22.83 6.93
CA GLY A 255 -9.46 -23.52 5.78
C GLY A 255 -9.57 -22.68 4.51
N GLU A 256 -9.08 -21.44 4.48
CA GLU A 256 -9.06 -20.63 3.27
C GLU A 256 -7.99 -21.05 2.27
N LEU A 257 -8.35 -20.97 1.01
CA LEU A 257 -7.46 -21.09 -0.13
C LEU A 257 -6.81 -19.73 -0.38
N ALA A 258 -5.51 -19.66 -0.51
CA ALA A 258 -4.80 -18.43 -0.87
C ALA A 258 -3.84 -18.70 -2.03
N VAL A 259 -3.87 -17.82 -3.05
CA VAL A 259 -2.92 -17.83 -4.16
C VAL A 259 -2.39 -16.43 -4.40
N GLU A 260 -1.12 -16.34 -4.78
CA GLU A 260 -0.49 -15.09 -5.18
C GLU A 260 -0.24 -15.11 -6.69
N VAL A 261 -0.66 -14.05 -7.36
CA VAL A 261 -0.57 -13.92 -8.82
C VAL A 261 -0.01 -12.56 -9.20
N ARG A 262 0.94 -12.52 -10.13
CA ARG A 262 1.38 -11.26 -10.73
C ARG A 262 0.35 -10.76 -11.72
N SER A 263 0.02 -9.47 -11.62
CA SER A 263 -0.96 -8.83 -12.48
C SER A 263 -0.43 -7.53 -13.09
N SER A 264 -1.19 -7.02 -14.05
CA SER A 264 -0.93 -5.68 -14.60
C SER A 264 -1.06 -4.56 -13.56
N GLN A 265 -1.68 -4.82 -12.40
CA GLN A 265 -1.88 -3.84 -11.32
C GLN A 265 -1.00 -4.08 -10.09
N GLY A 266 -0.10 -5.05 -10.12
CA GLY A 266 0.75 -5.43 -9.00
C GLY A 266 0.61 -6.90 -8.65
N THR A 267 1.05 -7.27 -7.47
CA THR A 267 0.85 -8.59 -6.92
C THR A 267 -0.57 -8.67 -6.35
N LEU A 268 -1.37 -9.60 -6.86
CA LEU A 268 -2.69 -9.92 -6.31
C LEU A 268 -2.58 -11.14 -5.42
N ARG A 269 -3.22 -11.09 -4.28
CA ARG A 269 -3.45 -12.23 -3.41
C ARG A 269 -4.95 -12.52 -3.37
N ILE A 270 -5.35 -13.65 -3.92
CA ILE A 270 -6.72 -14.11 -3.92
C ILE A 270 -6.90 -15.05 -2.74
N ILE A 271 -7.82 -14.70 -1.86
CA ILE A 271 -8.17 -15.44 -0.66
C ILE A 271 -9.60 -15.93 -0.85
N ALA A 272 -9.80 -17.23 -0.88
CA ALA A 272 -11.12 -17.81 -1.14
C ALA A 272 -11.53 -18.80 -0.04
N ALA A 273 -12.75 -18.68 0.42
CA ALA A 273 -13.39 -19.69 1.26
C ALA A 273 -14.12 -20.68 0.36
N THR A 274 -13.87 -21.98 0.55
CA THR A 274 -14.44 -23.04 -0.28
C THR A 274 -15.40 -23.94 0.53
N GLN A 275 -16.37 -24.51 -0.17
CA GLN A 275 -17.20 -25.60 0.33
C GLN A 275 -17.22 -26.72 -0.72
N GLY A 276 -16.51 -27.83 -0.44
CA GLY A 276 -16.17 -28.77 -1.51
C GLY A 276 -15.36 -28.03 -2.59
N ASP A 277 -15.68 -28.27 -3.83
CA ASP A 277 -15.02 -27.65 -4.99
C ASP A 277 -15.67 -26.33 -5.42
N VAL A 278 -16.46 -25.68 -4.56
CA VAL A 278 -17.13 -24.41 -4.88
C VAL A 278 -16.55 -23.28 -4.04
N ILE A 279 -16.17 -22.17 -4.69
CA ILE A 279 -15.76 -20.92 -4.04
C ILE A 279 -17.01 -20.22 -3.50
N LYS A 280 -17.14 -20.08 -2.19
CA LYS A 280 -18.26 -19.38 -1.54
C LYS A 280 -18.07 -17.88 -1.51
N SER A 281 -16.86 -17.45 -1.21
CA SER A 281 -16.45 -16.07 -1.21
C SER A 281 -15.00 -15.96 -1.63
N ALA A 282 -14.65 -14.84 -2.23
CA ALA A 282 -13.28 -14.48 -2.55
C ALA A 282 -13.04 -13.01 -2.21
N VAL A 283 -11.83 -12.73 -1.76
CA VAL A 283 -11.32 -11.37 -1.53
C VAL A 283 -10.02 -11.25 -2.30
N VAL A 284 -9.88 -10.15 -3.05
CA VAL A 284 -8.65 -9.82 -3.74
C VAL A 284 -7.92 -8.74 -2.95
N ALA A 285 -6.84 -9.14 -2.29
CA ALA A 285 -5.91 -8.24 -1.61
C ALA A 285 -4.66 -8.03 -2.48
N GLY A 286 -3.83 -7.04 -2.15
CA GLY A 286 -2.59 -6.84 -2.89
C GLY A 286 -1.94 -5.47 -2.70
N ASP A 287 -0.88 -5.24 -3.45
CA ASP A 287 -0.09 -4.00 -3.43
C ASP A 287 -0.53 -2.99 -4.51
N PHE A 288 -1.76 -3.08 -4.98
CA PHE A 288 -2.33 -2.13 -5.94
C PHE A 288 -2.74 -0.80 -5.28
N ASN A 289 -2.82 0.27 -6.08
CA ASN A 289 -3.11 1.62 -5.58
C ASN A 289 -4.61 1.94 -5.47
N GLU A 290 -5.46 1.25 -6.25
CA GLU A 290 -6.91 1.47 -6.27
C GLU A 290 -7.65 0.18 -6.62
N VAL A 291 -8.90 0.06 -6.15
CA VAL A 291 -9.79 -1.03 -6.57
C VAL A 291 -10.44 -0.63 -7.88
N THR A 292 -10.00 -1.25 -8.94
CA THR A 292 -10.56 -1.02 -10.28
C THR A 292 -11.80 -1.87 -10.53
N PRO A 293 -12.61 -1.54 -11.55
CA PRO A 293 -13.74 -2.37 -11.94
C PRO A 293 -13.35 -3.82 -12.25
N GLU A 294 -12.16 -4.04 -12.82
CA GLU A 294 -11.63 -5.36 -13.17
C GLU A 294 -11.36 -6.21 -11.93
N LEU A 295 -10.83 -5.62 -10.85
CA LEU A 295 -10.63 -6.32 -9.57
C LEU A 295 -11.96 -6.74 -8.95
N ARG A 296 -12.98 -5.88 -9.01
CA ARG A 296 -14.33 -6.24 -8.55
C ARG A 296 -14.94 -7.35 -9.41
N SER A 297 -14.79 -7.25 -10.74
CA SER A 297 -15.24 -8.30 -11.65
C SER A 297 -14.59 -9.63 -11.37
N LEU A 298 -13.31 -9.61 -10.96
CA LEU A 298 -12.59 -10.83 -10.56
C LEU A 298 -13.19 -11.44 -9.29
N GLU A 299 -13.45 -10.65 -8.24
CA GLU A 299 -14.08 -11.14 -7.01
C GLU A 299 -15.49 -11.71 -7.26
N GLU A 300 -16.27 -11.01 -8.08
CA GLU A 300 -17.63 -11.43 -8.46
C GLU A 300 -17.59 -12.73 -9.29
N ALA A 301 -16.67 -12.85 -10.26
CA ALA A 301 -16.52 -14.03 -11.09
C ALA A 301 -16.06 -15.26 -10.31
N LEU A 302 -15.25 -15.08 -9.29
CA LEU A 302 -14.81 -16.16 -8.42
C LEU A 302 -15.93 -16.69 -7.53
N ARG A 303 -16.83 -15.83 -7.11
CA ARG A 303 -17.91 -16.20 -6.20
C ARG A 303 -18.86 -17.22 -6.87
N TRP A 304 -19.10 -18.31 -6.17
CA TRP A 304 -19.94 -19.45 -6.61
C TRP A 304 -19.38 -20.24 -7.80
N SER A 305 -18.14 -19.97 -8.20
CA SER A 305 -17.46 -20.73 -9.24
C SER A 305 -16.98 -22.08 -8.74
N VAL A 306 -16.97 -23.07 -9.64
CA VAL A 306 -16.42 -24.40 -9.37
C VAL A 306 -14.91 -24.38 -9.65
N LEU A 307 -14.12 -24.98 -8.76
CA LEU A 307 -12.69 -25.16 -8.88
C LEU A 307 -12.37 -26.33 -9.82
N GLU A 308 -12.65 -26.13 -11.10
CA GLU A 308 -12.28 -26.99 -12.22
C GLU A 308 -11.59 -26.08 -13.25
N PRO A 309 -10.33 -26.37 -13.65
CA PRO A 309 -9.51 -25.41 -14.40
C PRO A 309 -10.19 -24.88 -15.67
N GLY A 310 -10.81 -25.76 -16.46
CA GLY A 310 -11.45 -25.37 -17.71
C GLY A 310 -12.74 -24.59 -17.51
N ALA A 311 -13.54 -24.93 -16.49
CA ALA A 311 -14.77 -24.22 -16.16
C ALA A 311 -14.47 -22.85 -15.57
N LEU A 312 -13.55 -22.79 -14.60
CA LEU A 312 -13.13 -21.55 -13.94
C LEU A 312 -12.45 -20.61 -14.94
N GLY A 313 -11.56 -21.14 -15.81
CA GLY A 313 -10.91 -20.35 -16.86
C GLY A 313 -11.91 -19.66 -17.78
N ARG A 314 -12.98 -20.36 -18.20
CA ARG A 314 -14.06 -19.75 -19.01
C ARG A 314 -14.82 -18.66 -18.28
N VAL A 315 -15.12 -18.85 -17.00
CA VAL A 315 -15.79 -17.83 -16.17
C VAL A 315 -14.93 -16.58 -16.05
N LEU A 316 -13.65 -16.75 -15.75
CA LEU A 316 -12.70 -15.65 -15.61
C LEU A 316 -12.45 -14.93 -16.95
N ALA A 317 -12.37 -15.65 -18.06
CA ALA A 317 -12.21 -15.05 -19.39
C ALA A 317 -13.44 -14.24 -19.83
N ALA A 318 -14.65 -14.64 -19.39
CA ALA A 318 -15.89 -13.92 -19.65
C ALA A 318 -16.10 -12.70 -18.74
N ALA A 319 -15.39 -12.62 -17.60
CA ALA A 319 -15.53 -11.52 -16.66
C ALA A 319 -14.89 -10.23 -17.21
N PRO A 320 -15.59 -9.09 -17.14
CA PRO A 320 -15.13 -7.83 -17.74
C PRO A 320 -13.75 -7.39 -17.22
N GLY A 321 -12.80 -7.25 -18.14
CA GLY A 321 -11.46 -6.73 -17.86
C GLY A 321 -10.49 -7.69 -17.14
N VAL A 322 -10.94 -8.86 -16.67
CA VAL A 322 -10.10 -9.82 -15.93
C VAL A 322 -8.91 -10.29 -16.75
N SER A 323 -9.09 -10.54 -18.05
CA SER A 323 -7.99 -10.89 -18.96
C SER A 323 -6.91 -9.79 -19.08
N GLY A 324 -7.24 -8.54 -18.74
CA GLY A 324 -6.28 -7.44 -18.65
C GLY A 324 -5.50 -7.40 -17.33
N LEU A 325 -5.98 -8.11 -16.30
CA LEU A 325 -5.27 -8.25 -15.03
C LEU A 325 -4.24 -9.37 -15.08
N ALA A 326 -4.68 -10.56 -15.43
CA ALA A 326 -3.87 -11.77 -15.50
C ALA A 326 -4.48 -12.75 -16.53
N ALA A 327 -3.70 -13.73 -16.98
CA ALA A 327 -4.21 -14.78 -17.87
C ALA A 327 -5.25 -15.64 -17.14
N PRO A 328 -6.51 -15.71 -17.64
CA PRO A 328 -7.59 -16.42 -16.95
C PRO A 328 -7.29 -17.90 -16.69
N GLU A 329 -6.62 -18.57 -17.64
CA GLU A 329 -6.25 -19.98 -17.54
C GLU A 329 -5.19 -20.23 -16.47
N GLU A 330 -4.18 -19.36 -16.38
CA GLU A 330 -3.13 -19.42 -15.35
C GLU A 330 -3.71 -19.18 -13.96
N LEU A 331 -4.62 -18.22 -13.85
CA LEU A 331 -5.30 -17.90 -12.61
C LEU A 331 -6.19 -19.06 -12.14
N ALA A 332 -6.95 -19.66 -13.06
CA ALA A 332 -7.78 -20.84 -12.77
C ALA A 332 -6.92 -22.03 -12.34
N ALA A 333 -5.83 -22.30 -13.05
CA ALA A 333 -4.90 -23.37 -12.71
C ALA A 333 -4.31 -23.16 -11.30
N ALA A 334 -3.80 -21.97 -11.00
CA ALA A 334 -3.22 -21.66 -9.69
C ALA A 334 -4.21 -21.87 -8.53
N LEU A 335 -5.48 -21.45 -8.71
CA LEU A 335 -6.53 -21.64 -7.71
C LEU A 335 -6.88 -23.12 -7.53
N CYS A 336 -7.00 -23.87 -8.63
CA CYS A 336 -7.30 -25.29 -8.58
C CYS A 336 -6.14 -26.10 -8.00
N ASP A 337 -4.90 -25.83 -8.40
CA ASP A 337 -3.71 -26.50 -7.87
C ASP A 337 -3.56 -26.28 -6.36
N ALA A 338 -3.77 -25.06 -5.89
CA ALA A 338 -3.74 -24.74 -4.47
C ALA A 338 -4.88 -25.46 -3.70
N HIS A 339 -6.07 -25.58 -4.28
CA HIS A 339 -7.19 -26.28 -3.67
C HIS A 339 -6.93 -27.78 -3.59
N PHE A 340 -6.60 -28.42 -4.71
CA PHE A 340 -6.39 -29.87 -4.77
C PHE A 340 -5.11 -30.31 -4.07
N GLY A 341 -4.03 -29.51 -4.16
CA GLY A 341 -2.80 -29.74 -3.41
C GLY A 341 -3.05 -29.75 -1.90
N ARG A 342 -3.86 -28.80 -1.40
CA ARG A 342 -4.27 -28.76 0.00
C ARG A 342 -5.16 -29.94 0.40
N MET A 343 -6.09 -30.34 -0.46
CA MET A 343 -6.92 -31.52 -0.23
C MET A 343 -6.10 -32.81 -0.14
N ALA A 344 -5.08 -32.92 -1.00
CA ALA A 344 -4.16 -34.06 -0.97
C ALA A 344 -3.32 -34.11 0.33
N LEU A 345 -2.86 -32.96 0.82
CA LEU A 345 -2.09 -32.86 2.09
C LEU A 345 -2.99 -33.08 3.32
N ALA A 346 -4.27 -32.69 3.23
CA ALA A 346 -5.23 -32.86 4.33
C ALA A 346 -5.74 -34.30 4.48
N GLY A 347 -5.48 -35.17 3.50
CA GLY A 347 -6.05 -36.51 3.44
C GLY A 347 -7.59 -36.52 3.31
N PRO A 348 -8.23 -37.71 3.17
CA PRO A 348 -9.68 -37.79 3.12
C PRO A 348 -10.26 -37.36 4.48
N ARG A 349 -11.01 -36.25 4.47
CA ARG A 349 -11.75 -35.82 5.67
C ARG A 349 -12.75 -36.90 6.06
N ARG A 350 -12.54 -37.55 7.19
CA ARG A 350 -13.58 -38.37 7.82
C ARG A 350 -14.70 -37.45 8.27
N ILE A 351 -15.82 -37.53 7.59
CA ILE A 351 -17.05 -36.83 7.98
C ILE A 351 -17.59 -37.54 9.21
N GLY A 352 -17.64 -36.82 10.31
CA GLY A 352 -18.52 -37.08 11.44
C GLY A 352 -18.22 -38.33 12.24
N SER A 353 -17.30 -38.27 13.18
CA SER A 353 -17.45 -38.95 14.47
C SER A 353 -16.72 -38.18 15.56
N CYS A 354 -17.25 -38.19 16.77
CA CYS A 354 -16.67 -37.59 17.98
C CYS A 354 -15.44 -38.36 18.47
N TYR A 355 -14.76 -39.12 17.60
CA TYR A 355 -13.60 -39.91 17.96
C TYR A 355 -12.32 -39.24 17.44
N ILE A 356 -11.34 -39.21 18.34
CA ILE A 356 -9.97 -38.76 18.07
C ILE A 356 -9.44 -39.52 16.85
N PRO A 357 -8.85 -38.84 15.84
CA PRO A 357 -8.23 -39.52 14.72
C PRO A 357 -7.08 -40.38 15.23
N GLU A 358 -7.07 -41.65 14.88
CA GLU A 358 -5.87 -42.49 15.01
C GLU A 358 -4.73 -41.85 14.21
N GLU A 359 -3.53 -41.86 14.79
CA GLU A 359 -2.31 -41.32 14.21
C GLU A 359 -2.12 -41.81 12.78
N ILE A 360 -2.00 -40.88 11.85
CA ILE A 360 -1.60 -41.19 10.47
C ILE A 360 -0.10 -41.40 10.50
N THR A 361 0.31 -42.65 10.45
CA THR A 361 1.70 -43.01 10.15
C THR A 361 1.96 -42.63 8.67
N LEU A 362 2.92 -41.73 8.44
CA LEU A 362 3.45 -41.37 7.15
C LEU A 362 4.12 -42.52 6.44
#